data_c3c3d6df47acf5084b19a05ada50ecc5
#
_entry.id   c3c3d6df47acf5084b19a05ada50ecc5
#
_cell.length_a   1.000
_cell.length_b   1.000
_cell.length_c   1.000
_cell.angle_alpha   90.00
_cell.angle_beta   90.00
_cell.angle_gamma   90.00
#
_symmetry.space_group_name_H-M   'P 1'
#
loop_
_entity.id
_entity.type
_entity.pdbx_description
1 polymer ?
#
loop_
_entity_poly.entity_id
_entity_poly.type
_entity_poly.pdbx_seq_one_letter_code
_entity_poly.pdbx_strand_id
1 'polypeptide(L)'
;MGDILKNNWAHPAANLIVGNNDRDDSAAYLLDQNQVLLSTTDFFMPVVDDARDFGRIAAANAISDIYAMGGRPILALAILGWPIDKLDAALANQVMQGAREIAAEAGISIAGGHSIDSQEPIFGLSVNGLVSAQHLKRNSTPEPGDLLVLTKPLGIGIHTTAMKKSLFKTEHEGIAVKEMTTLNKIGRHAAEIPGVHAITDVTGFGLGGHLLE
;
A
#
# COMPACT_ATOMS: atom_id res chain seq x y z
N MET A 1 -13.75 5.25 11.42
CA MET A 1 -12.76 6.14 10.80
C MET A 1 -13.37 7.42 10.21
N GLY A 2 -14.45 7.37 9.45
CA GLY A 2 -15.11 8.55 8.90
C GLY A 2 -15.51 9.64 9.92
N ASP A 3 -15.83 9.26 11.16
CA ASP A 3 -16.19 10.24 12.20
C ASP A 3 -14.99 11.00 12.80
N ILE A 4 -13.79 10.44 12.72
CA ILE A 4 -12.55 11.08 13.18
C ILE A 4 -12.14 12.19 12.21
N LEU A 5 -12.49 12.05 10.93
CA LEU A 5 -12.14 12.98 9.86
C LEU A 5 -13.22 14.03 9.57
N LYS A 6 -14.41 13.90 10.22
CA LYS A 6 -15.49 14.87 10.11
C LYS A 6 -15.14 16.15 10.84
N ASN A 7 -14.80 17.18 10.35
CA ASN A 7 -14.38 18.49 10.87
C ASN A 7 -12.91 18.82 10.65
N ASN A 8 -12.30 18.22 9.66
CA ASN A 8 -10.95 18.62 9.31
C ASN A 8 -10.97 20.02 8.67
N TRP A 9 -10.45 20.95 9.46
CA TRP A 9 -9.94 22.23 9.07
C TRP A 9 -8.90 22.01 7.96
N ALA A 10 -9.36 22.09 6.73
CA ALA A 10 -8.47 22.14 5.60
C ALA A 10 -7.85 23.54 5.58
N HIS A 11 -6.55 23.63 5.84
CA HIS A 11 -5.78 24.68 5.18
C HIS A 11 -5.56 24.16 3.74
N PRO A 12 -6.29 24.67 2.75
CA PRO A 12 -6.10 24.27 1.38
C PRO A 12 -4.72 24.75 0.93
N ALA A 13 -3.75 23.84 0.92
CA ALA A 13 -2.52 24.10 0.17
C ALA A 13 -2.92 24.16 -1.31
N ALA A 14 -2.64 25.25 -1.98
CA ALA A 14 -3.06 25.46 -3.38
C ALA A 14 -2.61 24.34 -4.34
N ASN A 15 -1.53 23.66 -4.00
CA ASN A 15 -0.95 22.57 -4.79
C ASN A 15 -1.37 21.16 -4.34
N LEU A 16 -2.18 21.02 -3.28
CA LEU A 16 -2.72 19.72 -2.87
C LEU A 16 -3.90 19.40 -3.79
N ILE A 17 -3.73 18.44 -4.69
CA ILE A 17 -4.73 18.09 -5.72
C ILE A 17 -5.52 16.83 -5.39
N VAL A 18 -5.02 15.99 -4.48
CA VAL A 18 -5.74 14.89 -3.86
C VAL A 18 -5.40 14.87 -2.37
N GLY A 19 -6.42 14.83 -1.53
CA GLY A 19 -6.30 14.87 -0.08
C GLY A 19 -7.33 14.01 0.62
N ASN A 20 -7.50 14.18 1.93
CA ASN A 20 -8.36 13.34 2.77
C ASN A 20 -9.83 13.25 2.32
N ASN A 21 -10.33 14.26 1.61
CA ASN A 21 -11.73 14.27 1.17
C ASN A 21 -11.98 13.34 -0.02
N ASP A 22 -10.94 13.02 -0.77
CA ASP A 22 -11.02 12.24 -1.99
C ASP A 22 -11.04 10.73 -1.70
N ARG A 23 -10.52 10.30 -0.54
CA ARG A 23 -10.37 8.89 -0.14
C ARG A 23 -9.63 8.06 -1.18
N ASP A 24 -8.67 8.69 -1.83
CA ASP A 24 -7.82 8.05 -2.83
C ASP A 24 -6.63 7.33 -2.18
N ASP A 25 -5.90 6.52 -2.93
CA ASP A 25 -4.84 5.65 -2.44
C ASP A 25 -3.67 6.43 -1.83
N SER A 26 -3.35 7.64 -2.32
CA SER A 26 -2.36 8.50 -1.69
C SER A 26 -2.70 9.99 -1.80
N ALA A 27 -2.06 10.82 -0.96
CA ALA A 27 -2.06 12.26 -1.17
C ALA A 27 -1.26 12.61 -2.41
N ALA A 28 -1.76 13.58 -3.20
CA ALA A 28 -1.10 14.06 -4.41
C ALA A 28 -0.86 15.58 -4.35
N TYR A 29 0.39 15.98 -4.42
CA TYR A 29 0.83 17.37 -4.36
C TYR A 29 1.55 17.80 -5.64
N LEU A 30 1.07 18.84 -6.29
CA LEU A 30 1.65 19.38 -7.52
C LEU A 30 2.96 20.10 -7.21
N LEU A 31 4.08 19.58 -7.68
CA LEU A 31 5.40 20.18 -7.51
C LEU A 31 5.64 21.32 -8.53
N ASP A 32 5.24 21.08 -9.78
CA ASP A 32 5.30 22.02 -10.89
C ASP A 32 4.19 21.69 -11.91
N GLN A 33 4.22 22.31 -13.09
CA GLN A 33 3.19 22.14 -14.13
C GLN A 33 3.01 20.68 -14.62
N ASN A 34 4.03 19.83 -14.46
CA ASN A 34 4.06 18.48 -15.01
C ASN A 34 4.25 17.36 -13.97
N GLN A 35 4.75 17.68 -12.78
CA GLN A 35 5.17 16.68 -11.81
C GLN A 35 4.36 16.76 -10.53
N VAL A 36 3.87 15.59 -10.10
CA VAL A 36 3.11 15.40 -8.87
C VAL A 36 3.89 14.49 -7.94
N LEU A 37 4.02 14.92 -6.69
CA LEU A 37 4.48 14.10 -5.58
C LEU A 37 3.30 13.30 -5.04
N LEU A 38 3.46 11.98 -4.95
CA LEU A 38 2.56 11.06 -4.24
C LEU A 38 3.17 10.75 -2.87
N SER A 39 2.35 10.73 -1.83
CA SER A 39 2.80 10.38 -0.48
C SER A 39 1.73 9.58 0.24
N THR A 40 2.12 8.40 0.71
CA THR A 40 1.25 7.49 1.47
C THR A 40 1.95 6.97 2.72
N THR A 41 1.18 6.40 3.63
CA THR A 41 1.67 5.77 4.84
C THR A 41 0.76 4.62 5.24
N ASP A 42 1.28 3.40 5.12
CA ASP A 42 0.58 2.19 5.51
C ASP A 42 1.39 1.36 6.49
N PHE A 43 0.75 0.92 7.57
CA PHE A 43 1.33 0.03 8.57
C PHE A 43 0.23 -0.79 9.27
N PHE A 44 0.56 -2.02 9.65
CA PHE A 44 -0.39 -2.92 10.29
C PHE A 44 0.32 -3.96 11.17
N MET A 45 -0.47 -4.72 11.93
CA MET A 45 0.00 -5.86 12.71
C MET A 45 0.25 -7.09 11.83
N PRO A 46 1.08 -8.07 12.25
CA PRO A 46 1.35 -9.26 11.46
C PRO A 46 0.10 -9.99 10.97
N VAL A 47 0.10 -10.31 9.68
CA VAL A 47 -0.95 -11.09 9.01
C VAL A 47 -0.49 -12.51 8.68
N VAL A 48 0.80 -12.78 8.87
CA VAL A 48 1.48 -14.09 8.72
C VAL A 48 2.45 -14.29 9.89
N ASP A 49 2.83 -15.53 10.16
CA ASP A 49 3.73 -15.88 11.28
C ASP A 49 5.20 -15.66 10.95
N ASP A 50 5.61 -15.80 9.68
CA ASP A 50 6.98 -15.57 9.26
C ASP A 50 7.30 -14.07 9.25
N ALA A 51 8.31 -13.67 10.04
CA ALA A 51 8.70 -12.28 10.23
C ALA A 51 9.23 -11.64 8.94
N ARG A 52 9.95 -12.38 8.10
CA ARG A 52 10.48 -11.88 6.84
C ARG A 52 9.36 -11.66 5.83
N ASP A 53 8.42 -12.60 5.73
CA ASP A 53 7.25 -12.46 4.88
C ASP A 53 6.33 -11.33 5.35
N PHE A 54 6.17 -11.14 6.66
CA PHE A 54 5.44 -9.97 7.16
C PHE A 54 6.07 -8.67 6.67
N GLY A 55 7.40 -8.54 6.75
CA GLY A 55 8.11 -7.37 6.23
C GLY A 55 7.92 -7.17 4.71
N ARG A 56 7.99 -8.26 3.93
CA ARG A 56 7.75 -8.25 2.48
C ARG A 56 6.34 -7.78 2.14
N ILE A 57 5.34 -8.33 2.84
CA ILE A 57 3.92 -7.99 2.64
C ILE A 57 3.67 -6.52 2.97
N ALA A 58 4.17 -6.05 4.11
CA ALA A 58 3.98 -4.67 4.55
C ALA A 58 4.61 -3.66 3.57
N ALA A 59 5.79 -3.98 3.04
CA ALA A 59 6.44 -3.13 2.04
C ALA A 59 5.68 -3.14 0.70
N ALA A 60 5.23 -4.31 0.23
CA ALA A 60 4.48 -4.43 -1.02
C ALA A 60 3.15 -3.66 -0.93
N ASN A 61 2.46 -3.74 0.21
CA ASN A 61 1.22 -3.03 0.46
C ASN A 61 1.43 -1.51 0.44
N ALA A 62 2.37 -0.98 1.22
CA ALA A 62 2.61 0.47 1.28
C ALA A 62 3.11 1.07 -0.07
N ILE A 63 3.83 0.29 -0.88
CA ILE A 63 4.27 0.73 -2.21
C ILE A 63 3.12 0.68 -3.23
N SER A 64 2.11 -0.15 -2.99
CA SER A 64 0.98 -0.37 -3.89
C SER A 64 0.20 0.91 -4.20
N ASP A 65 -0.06 1.75 -3.21
CA ASP A 65 -0.76 3.03 -3.36
C ASP A 65 -0.10 3.95 -4.38
N ILE A 66 1.24 3.94 -4.42
CA ILE A 66 1.97 4.73 -5.42
C ILE A 66 1.70 4.21 -6.84
N TYR A 67 1.69 2.88 -7.01
CA TYR A 67 1.38 2.28 -8.30
C TYR A 67 -0.09 2.44 -8.69
N ALA A 68 -1.02 2.40 -7.72
CA ALA A 68 -2.44 2.60 -7.94
C ALA A 68 -2.75 3.99 -8.50
N MET A 69 -1.97 5.00 -8.12
CA MET A 69 -2.09 6.35 -8.69
C MET A 69 -1.20 6.59 -9.93
N GLY A 70 -0.68 5.53 -10.55
CA GLY A 70 0.16 5.62 -11.76
C GLY A 70 1.59 6.04 -11.50
N GLY A 71 2.00 6.14 -10.25
CA GLY A 71 3.28 6.65 -9.82
C GLY A 71 4.45 5.66 -9.91
N ARG A 72 5.65 6.21 -9.82
CA ARG A 72 6.89 5.50 -9.58
C ARG A 72 7.37 5.82 -8.17
N PRO A 73 7.52 4.82 -7.28
CA PRO A 73 8.09 5.06 -5.95
C PRO A 73 9.54 5.58 -6.07
N ILE A 74 9.97 6.42 -5.14
CA ILE A 74 11.31 7.03 -5.13
C ILE A 74 12.10 6.75 -3.87
N LEU A 75 11.44 6.69 -2.71
CA LEU A 75 12.04 6.32 -1.43
C LEU A 75 10.95 5.89 -0.44
N ALA A 76 11.37 5.20 0.62
CA ALA A 76 10.51 4.87 1.75
C ALA A 76 11.18 5.15 3.10
N LEU A 77 10.35 5.39 4.12
CA LEU A 77 10.74 5.44 5.54
C LEU A 77 10.01 4.35 6.30
N ALA A 78 10.71 3.61 7.16
CA ALA A 78 10.13 2.55 7.95
C ALA A 78 9.43 3.08 9.21
N ILE A 79 8.29 2.48 9.53
CA ILE A 79 7.56 2.68 10.78
C ILE A 79 7.55 1.34 11.49
N LEU A 80 8.16 1.28 12.69
CA LEU A 80 8.30 0.06 13.46
C LEU A 80 7.81 0.27 14.91
N GLY A 81 6.74 -0.39 15.29
CA GLY A 81 6.38 -0.61 16.69
C GLY A 81 6.80 -2.03 17.08
N TRP A 82 7.60 -2.18 18.16
CA TRP A 82 8.11 -3.47 18.53
C TRP A 82 8.02 -3.71 20.03
N PRO A 83 7.41 -4.84 20.48
CA PRO A 83 7.33 -5.18 21.90
C PRO A 83 8.63 -5.83 22.37
N ILE A 84 9.64 -5.00 22.70
CA ILE A 84 11.00 -5.45 22.97
C ILE A 84 11.11 -6.39 24.17
N ASP A 85 10.18 -6.31 25.12
CA ASP A 85 10.12 -7.21 26.27
C ASP A 85 9.52 -8.59 25.94
N LYS A 86 8.87 -8.75 24.79
CA LYS A 86 8.15 -9.98 24.40
C LYS A 86 8.77 -10.69 23.20
N LEU A 87 9.34 -9.94 22.27
CA LEU A 87 9.87 -10.46 21.00
C LEU A 87 11.31 -10.05 20.80
N ASP A 88 12.12 -11.02 20.37
CA ASP A 88 13.54 -10.79 20.09
C ASP A 88 13.71 -9.74 18.96
N ALA A 89 14.69 -8.86 19.13
CA ALA A 89 15.11 -7.89 18.13
C ALA A 89 15.56 -8.54 16.81
N ALA A 90 16.00 -9.81 16.84
CA ALA A 90 16.33 -10.57 15.63
C ALA A 90 15.12 -10.77 14.70
N LEU A 91 13.91 -10.90 15.27
CA LEU A 91 12.68 -10.96 14.47
C LEU A 91 12.37 -9.61 13.81
N ALA A 92 12.56 -8.49 14.53
CA ALA A 92 12.44 -7.16 13.94
C ALA A 92 13.43 -6.96 12.78
N ASN A 93 14.64 -7.49 12.90
CA ASN A 93 15.63 -7.47 11.82
C ASN A 93 15.14 -8.26 10.60
N GLN A 94 14.53 -9.44 10.79
CA GLN A 94 13.96 -10.23 9.69
C GLN A 94 12.82 -9.46 8.98
N VAL A 95 11.94 -8.78 9.72
CA VAL A 95 10.91 -7.89 9.15
C VAL A 95 11.55 -6.82 8.27
N MET A 96 12.58 -6.14 8.77
CA MET A 96 13.31 -5.12 8.01
C MET A 96 14.02 -5.68 6.78
N GLN A 97 14.57 -6.91 6.86
CA GLN A 97 15.18 -7.59 5.71
C GLN A 97 14.15 -7.87 4.62
N GLY A 98 12.99 -8.43 4.98
CA GLY A 98 11.90 -8.67 4.03
C GLY A 98 11.43 -7.39 3.34
N ALA A 99 11.26 -6.31 4.10
CA ALA A 99 10.87 -5.02 3.54
C ALA A 99 11.92 -4.46 2.56
N ARG A 100 13.21 -4.59 2.88
CA ARG A 100 14.31 -4.16 1.98
C ARG A 100 14.35 -4.93 0.68
N GLU A 101 13.99 -6.21 0.68
CA GLU A 101 13.92 -7.03 -0.55
C GLU A 101 12.88 -6.48 -1.51
N ILE A 102 11.67 -6.20 -1.02
CA ILE A 102 10.59 -5.63 -1.82
C ILE A 102 10.91 -4.19 -2.27
N ALA A 103 11.50 -3.38 -1.38
CA ALA A 103 11.95 -2.04 -1.74
C ALA A 103 13.01 -2.08 -2.86
N ALA A 104 13.99 -2.99 -2.76
CA ALA A 104 14.99 -3.20 -3.81
C ALA A 104 14.37 -3.68 -5.13
N GLU A 105 13.37 -4.57 -5.08
CA GLU A 105 12.61 -5.00 -6.26
C GLU A 105 11.84 -3.83 -6.89
N ALA A 106 11.30 -2.92 -6.07
CA ALA A 106 10.65 -1.69 -6.53
C ALA A 106 11.66 -0.64 -7.06
N GLY A 107 12.97 -0.86 -6.88
CA GLY A 107 14.03 0.06 -7.29
C GLY A 107 14.19 1.25 -6.35
N ILE A 108 13.81 1.12 -5.07
CA ILE A 108 13.92 2.18 -4.06
C ILE A 108 14.70 1.70 -2.83
N SER A 109 15.09 2.64 -1.99
CA SER A 109 15.72 2.37 -0.68
C SER A 109 14.76 2.73 0.46
N ILE A 110 14.82 1.96 1.54
CA ILE A 110 14.32 2.39 2.84
C ILE A 110 15.42 3.27 3.44
N ALA A 111 15.22 4.59 3.38
CA ALA A 111 16.25 5.59 3.66
C ALA A 111 16.35 5.98 5.14
N GLY A 112 15.46 5.46 5.98
CA GLY A 112 15.40 5.75 7.41
C GLY A 112 14.05 5.32 7.98
N GLY A 113 13.64 5.96 9.05
CA GLY A 113 12.36 5.69 9.68
C GLY A 113 12.36 5.99 11.18
N HIS A 114 11.35 5.47 11.87
CA HIS A 114 11.22 5.63 13.30
C HIS A 114 10.76 4.32 13.94
N SER A 115 11.26 4.03 15.15
CA SER A 115 10.86 2.88 15.94
C SER A 115 10.40 3.31 17.32
N ILE A 116 9.38 2.64 17.82
CA ILE A 116 8.85 2.84 19.18
C ILE A 116 8.67 1.50 19.86
N ASP A 117 8.71 1.50 21.20
CA ASP A 117 8.20 0.39 21.98
C ASP A 117 6.66 0.35 21.86
N SER A 118 6.09 -0.84 21.71
CA SER A 118 4.65 -1.03 21.54
C SER A 118 4.19 -2.36 22.15
N GLN A 119 2.91 -2.49 22.44
CA GLN A 119 2.37 -3.74 23.03
C GLN A 119 2.35 -4.91 22.06
N GLU A 120 2.17 -4.63 20.77
CA GLU A 120 2.09 -5.57 19.67
C GLU A 120 3.03 -5.13 18.53
N PRO A 121 3.58 -6.06 17.74
CA PRO A 121 4.40 -5.67 16.61
C PRO A 121 3.55 -4.95 15.56
N ILE A 122 4.06 -3.82 15.09
CA ILE A 122 3.48 -3.00 14.02
C ILE A 122 4.60 -2.68 13.05
N PHE A 123 4.35 -2.86 11.77
CA PHE A 123 5.33 -2.50 10.74
C PHE A 123 4.65 -2.00 9.48
N GLY A 124 5.30 -1.05 8.83
CA GLY A 124 4.94 -0.56 7.52
C GLY A 124 5.88 0.52 7.04
N LEU A 125 5.50 1.19 5.96
CA LEU A 125 6.31 2.21 5.33
C LEU A 125 5.49 3.48 5.09
N SER A 126 6.15 4.63 5.20
CA SER A 126 5.75 5.84 4.49
C SER A 126 6.49 5.87 3.16
N VAL A 127 5.77 5.94 2.06
CA VAL A 127 6.33 5.86 0.71
C VAL A 127 6.06 7.16 -0.05
N ASN A 128 7.08 7.64 -0.73
CA ASN A 128 6.95 8.76 -1.64
C ASN A 128 7.18 8.30 -3.08
N GLY A 129 6.41 8.86 -4.00
CA GLY A 129 6.49 8.57 -5.43
C GLY A 129 6.34 9.82 -6.27
N LEU A 130 6.61 9.68 -7.55
CA LEU A 130 6.43 10.73 -8.55
C LEU A 130 5.60 10.19 -9.70
N VAL A 131 4.70 11.04 -10.20
CA VAL A 131 3.91 10.79 -11.41
C VAL A 131 3.84 12.07 -12.24
N SER A 132 3.73 11.95 -13.56
CA SER A 132 3.40 13.13 -14.38
C SER A 132 1.92 13.49 -14.20
N ALA A 133 1.59 14.77 -14.21
CA ALA A 133 0.22 15.23 -13.99
C ALA A 133 -0.79 14.59 -14.98
N GLN A 134 -0.36 14.30 -16.22
CA GLN A 134 -1.19 13.64 -17.24
C GLN A 134 -1.45 12.14 -16.99
N HIS A 135 -0.61 11.48 -16.21
CA HIS A 135 -0.73 10.04 -15.90
C HIS A 135 -1.22 9.78 -14.46
N LEU A 136 -1.49 10.85 -13.71
CA LEU A 136 -2.11 10.69 -12.39
C LEU A 136 -3.49 10.02 -12.56
N LYS A 137 -3.69 8.89 -11.89
CA LYS A 137 -4.97 8.20 -11.83
C LYS A 137 -5.59 8.36 -10.46
N ARG A 138 -6.91 8.38 -10.43
CA ARG A 138 -7.70 8.47 -9.21
C ARG A 138 -8.74 7.35 -9.20
N ASN A 139 -9.17 6.94 -8.02
CA ASN A 139 -10.26 5.98 -7.87
C ASN A 139 -11.62 6.58 -8.25
N SER A 140 -11.76 7.90 -8.21
CA SER A 140 -13.01 8.65 -8.41
C SER A 140 -13.32 9.03 -9.86
N THR A 141 -12.53 8.58 -10.84
CA THR A 141 -12.66 9.01 -12.25
C THR A 141 -13.13 7.95 -13.25
N PRO A 142 -13.76 6.81 -12.85
CA PRO A 142 -14.32 5.89 -13.83
C PRO A 142 -15.51 6.53 -14.55
N GLU A 143 -15.74 6.12 -15.80
CA GLU A 143 -16.81 6.60 -16.65
C GLU A 143 -17.87 5.52 -16.93
N PRO A 144 -19.13 5.87 -17.13
CA PRO A 144 -20.15 4.89 -17.51
C PRO A 144 -19.78 4.16 -18.82
N GLY A 145 -19.66 2.83 -18.73
CA GLY A 145 -19.25 1.99 -19.87
C GLY A 145 -17.83 1.45 -19.73
N ASP A 146 -17.06 1.89 -18.74
CA ASP A 146 -15.73 1.33 -18.46
C ASP A 146 -15.80 -0.15 -18.09
N LEU A 147 -14.78 -0.89 -18.49
CA LEU A 147 -14.60 -2.28 -18.13
C LEU A 147 -13.73 -2.39 -16.87
N LEU A 148 -14.16 -3.20 -15.89
CA LEU A 148 -13.37 -3.52 -14.74
C LEU A 148 -12.35 -4.62 -15.07
N VAL A 149 -11.08 -4.36 -14.79
CA VAL A 149 -9.97 -5.30 -15.03
C VAL A 149 -9.28 -5.59 -13.71
N LEU A 150 -9.24 -6.86 -13.30
CA LEU A 150 -8.45 -7.32 -12.16
C LEU A 150 -7.09 -7.81 -12.64
N THR A 151 -6.03 -7.30 -12.05
CA THR A 151 -4.65 -7.66 -12.41
C THR A 151 -4.06 -8.76 -11.52
N LYS A 152 -4.75 -9.09 -10.42
CA LYS A 152 -4.43 -10.18 -9.50
C LYS A 152 -5.69 -10.93 -9.09
N PRO A 153 -5.58 -12.21 -8.67
CA PRO A 153 -6.71 -12.97 -8.16
C PRO A 153 -7.23 -12.39 -6.84
N LEU A 154 -8.54 -12.51 -6.62
CA LEU A 154 -9.19 -12.19 -5.36
C LEU A 154 -9.11 -13.38 -4.39
N GLY A 155 -9.31 -13.12 -3.08
CA GLY A 155 -9.46 -14.18 -2.08
C GLY A 155 -8.42 -14.17 -0.96
N ILE A 156 -7.53 -13.19 -0.91
CA ILE A 156 -6.52 -13.06 0.15
C ILE A 156 -7.14 -13.08 1.55
N GLY A 157 -8.24 -12.33 1.78
CA GLY A 157 -8.94 -12.31 3.05
C GLY A 157 -9.55 -13.67 3.46
N ILE A 158 -9.94 -14.48 2.48
CA ILE A 158 -10.43 -15.86 2.73
C ILE A 158 -9.25 -16.73 3.16
N HIS A 159 -8.13 -16.68 2.46
CA HIS A 159 -6.91 -17.42 2.78
C HIS A 159 -6.36 -17.07 4.16
N THR A 160 -6.16 -15.80 4.46
CA THR A 160 -5.63 -15.35 5.75
C THR A 160 -6.57 -15.69 6.91
N THR A 161 -7.89 -15.63 6.70
CA THR A 161 -8.88 -16.07 7.70
C THR A 161 -8.84 -17.59 7.92
N ALA A 162 -8.69 -18.38 6.86
CA ALA A 162 -8.56 -19.83 6.96
C ALA A 162 -7.27 -20.22 7.70
N MET A 163 -6.16 -19.52 7.44
CA MET A 163 -4.89 -19.70 8.18
C MET A 163 -5.09 -19.45 9.68
N LYS A 164 -5.65 -18.30 10.07
CA LYS A 164 -5.93 -17.97 11.48
C LYS A 164 -6.84 -18.98 12.19
N LYS A 165 -7.73 -19.65 11.47
CA LYS A 165 -8.66 -20.64 12.02
C LYS A 165 -8.15 -22.09 11.89
N SER A 166 -6.93 -22.31 11.44
CA SER A 166 -6.36 -23.64 11.17
C SER A 166 -7.24 -24.50 10.24
N LEU A 167 -7.96 -23.85 9.32
CA LEU A 167 -8.79 -24.49 8.28
C LEU A 167 -8.07 -24.59 6.94
N PHE A 168 -6.79 -24.29 6.97
CA PHE A 168 -5.94 -24.18 5.80
C PHE A 168 -5.51 -25.57 5.29
N LYS A 169 -5.49 -25.76 3.98
CA LYS A 169 -4.98 -26.97 3.35
C LYS A 169 -3.57 -26.77 2.85
N THR A 170 -2.72 -27.78 2.99
CA THR A 170 -1.30 -27.74 2.57
C THR A 170 -1.13 -27.31 1.09
N GLU A 171 -2.06 -27.72 0.22
CA GLU A 171 -2.05 -27.36 -1.21
C GLU A 171 -2.21 -25.84 -1.47
N HIS A 172 -2.67 -25.08 -0.47
CA HIS A 172 -2.84 -23.62 -0.56
C HIS A 172 -1.71 -22.84 0.11
N GLU A 173 -0.73 -23.56 0.67
CA GLU A 173 0.40 -22.93 1.37
C GLU A 173 1.19 -21.99 0.41
N GLY A 174 1.52 -20.81 0.90
CA GLY A 174 2.28 -19.81 0.15
C GLY A 174 1.51 -19.03 -0.91
N ILE A 175 0.29 -19.44 -1.32
CA ILE A 175 -0.47 -18.72 -2.36
C ILE A 175 -0.74 -17.28 -1.93
N ALA A 176 -1.29 -17.07 -0.73
CA ALA A 176 -1.59 -15.73 -0.23
C ALA A 176 -0.33 -14.89 -0.05
N VAL A 177 0.74 -15.47 0.50
CA VAL A 177 2.03 -14.78 0.68
C VAL A 177 2.59 -14.33 -0.67
N LYS A 178 2.57 -15.21 -1.68
CA LYS A 178 3.03 -14.89 -3.03
C LYS A 178 2.28 -13.68 -3.62
N GLU A 179 0.94 -13.69 -3.55
CA GLU A 179 0.14 -12.60 -4.08
C GLU A 179 0.35 -11.29 -3.30
N MET A 180 0.42 -11.35 -1.96
CA MET A 180 0.65 -10.19 -1.10
C MET A 180 2.07 -9.60 -1.24
N THR A 181 3.06 -10.39 -1.63
CA THR A 181 4.45 -9.92 -1.84
C THR A 181 4.74 -9.51 -3.28
N THR A 182 3.84 -9.77 -4.23
CA THR A 182 4.00 -9.36 -5.62
C THR A 182 3.66 -7.88 -5.78
N LEU A 183 4.61 -7.08 -6.28
CA LEU A 183 4.42 -5.64 -6.51
C LEU A 183 3.39 -5.35 -7.60
N ASN A 184 2.59 -4.33 -7.41
CA ASN A 184 1.55 -3.86 -8.36
C ASN A 184 2.12 -2.90 -9.43
N LYS A 185 3.33 -3.17 -9.94
CA LYS A 185 4.01 -2.35 -10.97
C LYS A 185 3.16 -2.11 -12.22
N ILE A 186 2.21 -3.00 -12.49
CA ILE A 186 1.29 -2.88 -13.61
C ILE A 186 0.47 -1.58 -13.57
N GLY A 187 0.15 -1.06 -12.38
CA GLY A 187 -0.59 0.19 -12.21
C GLY A 187 0.08 1.37 -12.89
N ARG A 188 1.42 1.49 -12.75
CA ARG A 188 2.19 2.52 -13.44
C ARG A 188 2.07 2.41 -14.97
N HIS A 189 2.15 1.19 -15.52
CA HIS A 189 2.04 0.99 -16.97
C HIS A 189 0.61 1.22 -17.46
N ALA A 190 -0.39 0.76 -16.69
CA ALA A 190 -1.80 1.00 -17.00
C ALA A 190 -2.13 2.49 -17.04
N ALA A 191 -1.52 3.30 -16.17
CA ALA A 191 -1.74 4.75 -16.14
C ALA A 191 -1.30 5.47 -17.42
N GLU A 192 -0.37 4.92 -18.18
CA GLU A 192 0.09 5.44 -19.47
C GLU A 192 -0.86 5.10 -20.64
N ILE A 193 -1.86 4.23 -20.42
CA ILE A 193 -2.83 3.83 -21.46
C ILE A 193 -3.96 4.86 -21.50
N PRO A 194 -4.22 5.53 -22.64
CA PRO A 194 -5.22 6.61 -22.73
C PRO A 194 -6.66 6.21 -22.35
N GLY A 195 -7.03 4.94 -22.49
CA GLY A 195 -8.36 4.43 -22.17
C GLY A 195 -8.51 3.95 -20.71
N VAL A 196 -7.50 4.11 -19.86
CA VAL A 196 -7.60 3.80 -18.44
C VAL A 196 -7.98 5.07 -17.69
N HIS A 197 -9.21 5.14 -17.19
CA HIS A 197 -9.75 6.34 -16.54
C HIS A 197 -9.48 6.35 -15.04
N ALA A 198 -9.55 5.20 -14.36
CA ALA A 198 -9.33 5.05 -12.93
C ALA A 198 -8.49 3.83 -12.62
N ILE A 199 -7.77 3.88 -11.51
CA ILE A 199 -7.02 2.75 -10.94
C ILE A 199 -7.15 2.87 -9.42
N THR A 200 -7.30 1.75 -8.73
CA THR A 200 -7.12 1.61 -7.28
C THR A 200 -6.57 0.23 -6.98
N ASP A 201 -5.97 0.02 -5.84
CA ASP A 201 -5.63 -1.31 -5.37
C ASP A 201 -6.74 -1.88 -4.46
N VAL A 202 -6.81 -3.19 -4.36
CA VAL A 202 -7.84 -3.87 -3.55
C VAL A 202 -7.18 -4.47 -2.32
N THR A 203 -7.45 -3.88 -1.16
CA THR A 203 -6.89 -4.28 0.14
C THR A 203 -7.97 -4.76 1.14
N GLY A 204 -7.95 -4.29 2.37
CA GLY A 204 -8.75 -4.79 3.49
C GLY A 204 -10.27 -4.65 3.33
N PHE A 205 -10.76 -3.70 2.54
CA PHE A 205 -12.20 -3.52 2.29
C PHE A 205 -12.75 -4.47 1.23
N GLY A 206 -11.88 -5.22 0.54
CA GLY A 206 -12.24 -6.12 -0.55
C GLY A 206 -12.77 -5.38 -1.78
N LEU A 207 -13.04 -6.13 -2.86
CA LEU A 207 -13.44 -5.56 -4.14
C LEU A 207 -14.69 -4.65 -4.01
N GLY A 208 -15.70 -5.08 -3.27
CA GLY A 208 -16.94 -4.30 -3.11
C GLY A 208 -16.73 -2.98 -2.37
N GLY A 209 -15.82 -2.95 -1.38
CA GLY A 209 -15.48 -1.74 -0.64
C GLY A 209 -14.77 -0.72 -1.53
N HIS A 210 -13.73 -1.15 -2.23
CA HIS A 210 -12.94 -0.27 -3.10
C HIS A 210 -13.68 0.18 -4.38
N LEU A 211 -14.73 -0.55 -4.81
CA LEU A 211 -15.60 -0.09 -5.91
C LEU A 211 -16.63 0.96 -5.46
N LEU A 212 -16.80 1.17 -4.16
CA LEU A 212 -17.73 2.17 -3.60
C LEU A 212 -17.03 3.47 -3.20
N GLU A 213 -15.72 3.52 -3.24
CA GLU A 213 -14.90 4.72 -3.04
C GLU A 213 -14.94 5.62 -4.26
#